data_21e1c320580839f8f893113b41277ad2
#
_entry.id   21e1c320580839f8f893113b41277ad2
#
_cell.length_a   1.000
_cell.length_b   1.000
_cell.length_c   1.000
_cell.angle_alpha   90.00
_cell.angle_beta   90.00
_cell.angle_gamma   90.00
#
_symmetry.space_group_name_H-M   'P 1'
#
loop_
_entity.id
_entity.type
_entity.pdbx_description
1 polymer ?
#
loop_
_entity_poly.entity_id
_entity_poly.type
_entity_poly.pdbx_seq_one_letter_code
_entity_poly.pdbx_strand_id
1 'polypeptide(L)'
;WRPPQIADYLRLAGTARYAPSQSEESVLRDIRSVLDELERAMPGLKSKVLRDPGGQAGPRPKMLPFEVPRDASIVGVISRAYQEVRGTPQPLGAVRPYCFYGTDAAHLLHRAHMQGIVCGPGGRYNTMPDERVDVADYIDMIKVYMLCMLDVCGVSGGGEP
;
A
#
# COMPACT_ATOMS: atom_id res chain seq x y z
N TRP A 1 -25.37 -34.44 -26.91
CA TRP A 1 -24.99 -33.08 -27.31
C TRP A 1 -25.91 -32.08 -26.64
N ARG A 2 -25.37 -31.14 -25.84
CA ARG A 2 -26.15 -30.04 -25.29
C ARG A 2 -25.89 -28.80 -26.16
N PRO A 3 -26.91 -28.04 -26.56
CA PRO A 3 -26.69 -26.79 -27.29
C PRO A 3 -25.83 -25.84 -26.45
N PRO A 4 -25.02 -24.98 -27.08
CA PRO A 4 -24.25 -23.98 -26.37
C PRO A 4 -25.19 -23.11 -25.53
N GLN A 5 -24.98 -23.08 -24.23
CA GLN A 5 -25.72 -22.21 -23.32
C GLN A 5 -25.03 -20.85 -23.28
N ILE A 6 -25.80 -19.80 -23.50
CA ILE A 6 -25.37 -18.43 -23.26
C ILE A 6 -25.55 -18.18 -21.75
N ALA A 7 -24.51 -17.74 -21.09
CA ALA A 7 -24.60 -17.39 -19.67
C ALA A 7 -25.51 -16.16 -19.50
N ASP A 8 -26.51 -16.30 -18.65
CA ASP A 8 -27.46 -15.22 -18.29
C ASP A 8 -27.08 -14.51 -16.99
N TYR A 9 -26.06 -15.03 -16.30
CA TYR A 9 -25.54 -14.48 -15.05
C TYR A 9 -24.01 -14.47 -15.03
N LEU A 10 -23.44 -13.34 -14.62
CA LEU A 10 -22.01 -13.17 -14.39
C LEU A 10 -21.78 -12.56 -13.01
N ARG A 11 -20.88 -13.16 -12.22
CA ARG A 11 -20.36 -12.57 -10.99
C ARG A 11 -18.90 -12.22 -11.18
N LEU A 12 -18.58 -10.94 -10.99
CA LEU A 12 -17.20 -10.46 -10.91
C LEU A 12 -16.87 -10.15 -9.46
N ALA A 13 -15.72 -10.61 -9.00
CA ALA A 13 -15.21 -10.31 -7.68
C ALA A 13 -13.81 -9.72 -7.81
N GLY A 14 -13.51 -8.72 -7.01
CA GLY A 14 -12.22 -8.04 -7.05
C GLY A 14 -12.01 -7.17 -5.82
N THR A 15 -10.86 -6.52 -5.78
CA THR A 15 -10.50 -5.55 -4.75
C THR A 15 -10.31 -4.18 -5.38
N ALA A 16 -10.89 -3.16 -4.77
CA ALA A 16 -10.62 -1.77 -5.10
C ALA A 16 -9.67 -1.18 -4.07
N ARG A 17 -8.55 -0.65 -4.53
CA ARG A 17 -7.63 0.14 -3.72
C ARG A 17 -7.88 1.61 -4.04
N TYR A 18 -7.88 2.46 -3.03
CA TYR A 18 -8.17 3.87 -3.20
C TYR A 18 -7.17 4.75 -2.45
N ALA A 19 -7.03 5.98 -2.91
CA ALA A 19 -6.12 6.97 -2.37
C ALA A 19 -6.71 7.68 -1.13
N PRO A 20 -5.90 8.37 -0.30
CA PRO A 20 -6.40 9.17 0.82
C PRO A 20 -7.43 10.23 0.44
N SER A 21 -7.40 10.72 -0.80
CA SER A 21 -8.38 11.67 -1.34
C SER A 21 -9.74 11.06 -1.72
N GLN A 22 -9.85 9.73 -1.63
CA GLN A 22 -11.06 8.98 -1.96
C GLN A 22 -11.66 8.32 -0.72
N SER A 23 -12.90 7.89 -0.83
CA SER A 23 -13.57 7.07 0.18
C SER A 23 -14.16 5.82 -0.45
N GLU A 24 -14.52 4.85 0.38
CA GLU A 24 -15.21 3.64 -0.07
C GLU A 24 -16.50 4.01 -0.83
N GLU A 25 -17.23 5.01 -0.35
CA GLU A 25 -18.46 5.49 -0.96
C GLU A 25 -18.22 6.14 -2.32
N SER A 26 -17.11 6.89 -2.49
CA SER A 26 -16.76 7.48 -3.78
C SER A 26 -16.43 6.39 -4.81
N VAL A 27 -15.64 5.39 -4.43
CA VAL A 27 -15.31 4.26 -5.31
C VAL A 27 -16.55 3.47 -5.71
N LEU A 28 -17.46 3.22 -4.76
CA LEU A 28 -18.72 2.52 -5.08
C LEU A 28 -19.62 3.33 -6.01
N ARG A 29 -19.67 4.66 -5.86
CA ARG A 29 -20.38 5.54 -6.80
C ARG A 29 -19.78 5.48 -8.19
N ASP A 30 -18.46 5.51 -8.32
CA ASP A 30 -17.79 5.44 -9.61
C ASP A 30 -18.10 4.11 -10.31
N ILE A 31 -18.03 3.01 -9.60
CA ILE A 31 -18.40 1.69 -10.13
C ILE A 31 -19.87 1.67 -10.55
N ARG A 32 -20.77 2.23 -9.73
CA ARG A 32 -22.19 2.28 -10.05
C ARG A 32 -22.45 3.13 -11.30
N SER A 33 -21.76 4.25 -11.45
CA SER A 33 -21.88 5.11 -12.63
C SER A 33 -21.55 4.36 -13.92
N VAL A 34 -20.45 3.61 -13.93
CA VAL A 34 -20.07 2.78 -15.08
C VAL A 34 -21.13 1.71 -15.39
N LEU A 35 -21.65 1.06 -14.35
CA LEU A 35 -22.70 0.04 -14.53
C LEU A 35 -24.01 0.66 -15.03
N ASP A 36 -24.38 1.85 -14.58
CA ASP A 36 -25.57 2.56 -15.06
C ASP A 36 -25.45 2.96 -16.54
N GLU A 37 -24.23 3.28 -16.99
CA GLU A 37 -23.97 3.53 -18.41
C GLU A 37 -24.11 2.26 -19.24
N LEU A 38 -23.61 1.14 -18.74
CA LEU A 38 -23.75 -0.15 -19.41
C LEU A 38 -25.21 -0.61 -19.46
N GLU A 39 -25.99 -0.45 -18.39
CA GLU A 39 -27.41 -0.77 -18.36
C GLU A 39 -28.21 0.07 -19.37
N ARG A 40 -27.84 1.32 -19.57
CA ARG A 40 -28.44 2.18 -20.60
C ARG A 40 -28.07 1.76 -22.03
N ALA A 41 -26.83 1.33 -22.24
CA ALA A 41 -26.33 0.90 -23.53
C ALA A 41 -26.77 -0.50 -23.94
N MET A 42 -27.11 -1.37 -22.97
CA MET A 42 -27.44 -2.79 -23.19
C MET A 42 -28.84 -3.11 -22.62
N PRO A 43 -29.90 -2.98 -23.43
CA PRO A 43 -31.26 -3.29 -22.96
C PRO A 43 -31.38 -4.69 -22.40
N GLY A 44 -31.91 -4.81 -21.18
CA GLY A 44 -32.06 -6.07 -20.46
C GLY A 44 -30.92 -6.40 -19.51
N LEU A 45 -29.78 -5.72 -19.57
CA LEU A 45 -28.74 -5.83 -18.56
C LEU A 45 -29.26 -5.26 -17.23
N LYS A 46 -29.04 -6.03 -16.15
CA LYS A 46 -29.27 -5.59 -14.77
C LYS A 46 -28.03 -5.90 -13.96
N SER A 47 -27.56 -4.95 -13.20
CA SER A 47 -26.36 -5.11 -12.39
C SER A 47 -26.58 -4.73 -10.93
N LYS A 48 -25.76 -5.30 -10.05
CA LYS A 48 -25.76 -4.99 -8.63
C LYS A 48 -24.32 -4.99 -8.12
N VAL A 49 -23.96 -3.92 -7.40
CA VAL A 49 -22.70 -3.89 -6.64
C VAL A 49 -22.96 -4.44 -5.25
N LEU A 50 -22.16 -5.41 -4.86
CA LEU A 50 -22.22 -6.03 -3.54
C LEU A 50 -20.90 -5.76 -2.83
N ARG A 51 -20.97 -5.36 -1.58
CA ARG A 51 -19.81 -5.39 -0.68
C ARG A 51 -19.61 -6.82 -0.20
N ASP A 52 -18.36 -7.27 -0.27
CA ASP A 52 -17.96 -8.49 0.42
C ASP A 52 -17.09 -8.11 1.63
N PRO A 53 -17.64 -8.11 2.85
CA PRO A 53 -16.96 -7.60 4.04
C PRO A 53 -15.79 -8.48 4.52
N GLY A 54 -15.43 -9.54 3.81
CA GLY A 54 -14.31 -10.35 4.23
C GLY A 54 -14.14 -11.69 3.52
N GLY A 55 -14.98 -11.98 2.54
CA GLY A 55 -14.92 -13.25 1.80
C GLY A 55 -15.01 -14.48 2.73
N GLN A 56 -14.46 -15.59 2.28
CA GLN A 56 -14.43 -16.84 3.06
C GLN A 56 -13.54 -16.80 4.31
N ALA A 57 -12.69 -15.78 4.45
CA ALA A 57 -11.73 -15.66 5.55
C ALA A 57 -12.28 -14.91 6.79
N GLY A 58 -13.55 -14.51 6.78
CA GLY A 58 -14.16 -13.72 7.85
C GLY A 58 -13.79 -12.21 7.82
N PRO A 59 -14.34 -11.42 8.76
CA PRO A 59 -14.12 -9.98 8.79
C PRO A 59 -12.65 -9.67 9.08
N ARG A 60 -11.99 -8.96 8.16
CA ARG A 60 -10.64 -8.46 8.32
C ARG A 60 -10.68 -6.97 8.66
N PRO A 61 -9.73 -6.46 9.49
CA PRO A 61 -9.59 -5.04 9.69
C PRO A 61 -9.40 -4.34 8.33
N LYS A 62 -10.16 -3.27 8.10
CA LYS A 62 -9.97 -2.45 6.89
C LYS A 62 -8.60 -1.79 6.96
N MET A 63 -7.84 -1.96 5.88
CA MET A 63 -6.60 -1.23 5.66
C MET A 63 -6.97 0.10 5.01
N LEU A 64 -6.87 1.17 5.78
CA LEU A 64 -7.17 2.52 5.30
C LEU A 64 -5.97 3.06 4.51
N PRO A 65 -6.21 3.87 3.47
CA PRO A 65 -5.14 4.56 2.80
C PRO A 65 -4.51 5.60 3.73
N PHE A 66 -3.23 5.86 3.56
CA PHE A 66 -2.53 6.90 4.32
C PHE A 66 -1.51 7.62 3.45
N GLU A 67 -1.21 8.82 3.85
CA GLU A 67 -0.16 9.64 3.28
C GLU A 67 0.67 10.23 4.42
N VAL A 68 1.97 10.30 4.21
CA VAL A 68 2.90 10.91 5.16
C VAL A 68 3.37 12.24 4.57
N PRO A 69 3.22 13.37 5.28
CA PRO A 69 3.73 14.66 4.83
C PRO A 69 5.23 14.61 4.57
N ARG A 70 5.68 15.27 3.50
CA ARG A 70 7.10 15.26 3.13
C ARG A 70 8.01 15.91 4.17
N ASP A 71 7.48 16.82 4.96
CA ASP A 71 8.12 17.54 6.04
C ASP A 71 8.01 16.84 7.41
N ALA A 72 7.38 15.66 7.46
CA ALA A 72 7.34 14.86 8.68
C ALA A 72 8.76 14.54 9.17
N SER A 73 8.98 14.62 10.48
CA SER A 73 10.31 14.44 11.09
C SER A 73 10.96 13.12 10.70
N ILE A 74 10.19 12.04 10.66
CA ILE A 74 10.70 10.71 10.26
C ILE A 74 11.21 10.67 8.81
N VAL A 75 10.64 11.47 7.91
CA VAL A 75 11.13 11.60 6.52
C VAL A 75 12.51 12.23 6.52
N GLY A 76 12.71 13.27 7.33
CA GLY A 76 14.03 13.90 7.50
C GLY A 76 15.08 12.95 8.07
N VAL A 77 14.73 12.20 9.10
CA VAL A 77 15.61 11.20 9.74
C VAL A 77 16.09 10.19 8.69
N ILE A 78 15.18 9.55 7.99
CA ILE A 78 15.56 8.50 7.03
C ILE A 78 16.31 9.07 5.82
N SER A 79 15.96 10.29 5.37
CA SER A 79 16.65 10.93 4.25
C SER A 79 18.10 11.24 4.58
N ARG A 80 18.40 11.70 5.80
CA ARG A 80 19.79 11.90 6.26
C ARG A 80 20.56 10.59 6.31
N ALA A 81 20.00 9.58 6.95
CA ALA A 81 20.62 8.27 7.07
C ALA A 81 20.88 7.63 5.68
N TYR A 82 19.92 7.75 4.78
CA TYR A 82 20.08 7.24 3.41
C TYR A 82 21.18 7.98 2.65
N GLN A 83 21.21 9.32 2.73
CA GLN A 83 22.25 10.14 2.10
C GLN A 83 23.64 9.77 2.63
N GLU A 84 23.78 9.51 3.93
CA GLU A 84 25.05 9.11 4.55
C GLU A 84 25.52 7.75 4.03
N VAL A 85 24.64 6.78 3.91
CA VAL A 85 25.00 5.42 3.49
C VAL A 85 25.21 5.32 1.98
N ARG A 86 24.37 6.01 1.17
CA ARG A 86 24.34 5.84 -0.29
C ARG A 86 25.02 6.97 -1.05
N GLY A 87 25.35 8.07 -0.39
CA GLY A 87 25.93 9.27 -1.03
C GLY A 87 24.98 10.03 -1.95
N THR A 88 23.71 9.63 -2.03
CA THR A 88 22.70 10.22 -2.92
C THR A 88 21.39 10.45 -2.18
N PRO A 89 20.59 11.47 -2.56
CA PRO A 89 19.29 11.69 -1.96
C PRO A 89 18.36 10.48 -2.15
N GLN A 90 17.58 10.19 -1.13
CA GLN A 90 16.54 9.16 -1.23
C GLN A 90 15.38 9.63 -2.12
N PRO A 91 14.93 8.80 -3.08
CA PRO A 91 13.69 9.06 -3.79
C PRO A 91 12.50 9.04 -2.83
N LEU A 92 11.61 10.03 -2.92
CA LEU A 92 10.40 10.16 -2.10
C LEU A 92 9.15 9.85 -2.93
N GLY A 93 8.16 9.27 -2.27
CA GLY A 93 6.87 8.94 -2.88
C GLY A 93 6.87 7.61 -3.63
N ALA A 94 5.84 7.39 -4.43
CA ALA A 94 5.68 6.20 -5.25
C ALA A 94 6.66 6.23 -6.43
N VAL A 95 7.85 5.69 -6.22
CA VAL A 95 8.96 5.76 -7.19
C VAL A 95 8.71 4.89 -8.42
N ARG A 96 7.86 3.86 -8.31
CA ARG A 96 7.58 2.91 -9.38
C ARG A 96 6.09 2.58 -9.45
N PRO A 97 5.53 2.28 -10.64
CA PRO A 97 4.09 2.02 -10.80
C PRO A 97 3.55 0.86 -9.95
N TYR A 98 4.39 -0.04 -9.48
CA TYR A 98 4.01 -1.22 -8.70
C TYR A 98 4.33 -1.11 -7.20
N CYS A 99 4.63 0.08 -6.69
CA CYS A 99 4.91 0.32 -5.27
C CYS A 99 3.67 0.75 -4.47
N PHE A 100 2.48 0.34 -4.89
CA PHE A 100 1.20 0.68 -4.25
C PHE A 100 0.68 -0.51 -3.44
N TYR A 101 1.45 -0.95 -2.45
CA TYR A 101 1.04 -2.05 -1.58
C TYR A 101 0.38 -1.53 -0.30
N GLY A 102 -0.57 -2.33 0.20
CA GLY A 102 -1.03 -2.17 1.57
C GLY A 102 0.06 -2.60 2.55
N THR A 103 0.09 -1.96 3.72
CA THR A 103 1.04 -2.27 4.78
C THR A 103 0.40 -2.05 6.15
N ASP A 104 0.87 -2.75 7.16
CA ASP A 104 0.43 -2.59 8.55
C ASP A 104 0.71 -1.20 9.12
N ALA A 105 1.56 -0.40 8.47
CA ALA A 105 1.76 1.01 8.79
C ALA A 105 0.44 1.80 8.79
N ALA A 106 -0.52 1.42 7.94
CA ALA A 106 -1.86 2.02 7.95
C ALA A 106 -2.56 1.86 9.31
N HIS A 107 -2.42 0.70 9.96
CA HIS A 107 -2.99 0.46 11.28
C HIS A 107 -2.25 1.21 12.38
N LEU A 108 -0.92 1.28 12.30
CA LEU A 108 -0.10 2.03 13.25
C LEU A 108 -0.40 3.53 13.19
N LEU A 109 -0.51 4.08 11.99
CA LEU A 109 -0.85 5.49 11.78
C LEU A 109 -2.27 5.83 12.26
N HIS A 110 -3.28 5.07 11.80
CA HIS A 110 -4.68 5.42 12.06
C HIS A 110 -5.18 5.02 13.45
N ARG A 111 -4.66 3.94 14.05
CA ARG A 111 -5.16 3.42 15.32
C ARG A 111 -4.27 3.73 16.52
N ALA A 112 -2.96 3.68 16.31
CA ALA A 112 -1.97 3.96 17.33
C ALA A 112 -1.45 5.40 17.29
N HIS A 113 -1.85 6.19 16.30
CA HIS A 113 -1.38 7.57 16.07
C HIS A 113 0.16 7.67 16.04
N MET A 114 0.80 6.61 15.58
CA MET A 114 2.26 6.59 15.44
C MET A 114 2.67 7.26 14.15
N GLN A 115 3.71 8.07 14.21
CA GLN A 115 4.38 8.55 12.99
C GLN A 115 5.22 7.42 12.40
N GLY A 116 5.21 7.32 11.09
CA GLY A 116 5.98 6.29 10.41
C GLY A 116 5.93 6.45 8.90
N ILE A 117 6.88 5.82 8.24
CA ILE A 117 6.92 5.72 6.77
C ILE A 117 7.16 4.28 6.36
N VAL A 118 6.86 3.98 5.12
CA VAL A 118 7.24 2.72 4.49
C VAL A 118 8.56 2.93 3.76
N CYS A 119 9.59 2.23 4.19
CA CYS A 119 10.90 2.29 3.59
C CYS A 119 11.54 0.91 3.62
N GLY A 120 12.25 0.55 2.57
CA GLY A 120 12.94 -0.73 2.49
C GLY A 120 13.90 -0.78 1.30
N PRO A 121 14.69 -1.87 1.19
CA PRO A 121 15.52 -2.09 0.02
C PRO A 121 14.64 -2.21 -1.23
N GLY A 122 15.14 -1.77 -2.37
CA GLY A 122 14.46 -1.98 -3.64
C GLY A 122 14.27 -3.48 -3.93
N GLY A 123 13.10 -3.84 -4.46
CA GLY A 123 12.79 -5.21 -4.85
C GLY A 123 12.57 -5.35 -6.35
N ARG A 124 12.64 -6.58 -6.84
CA ARG A 124 12.26 -6.94 -8.21
C ARG A 124 11.24 -8.07 -8.17
N TYR A 125 10.28 -8.01 -9.08
CA TYR A 125 9.22 -9.02 -9.19
C TYR A 125 8.36 -9.16 -7.92
N ASN A 126 8.12 -8.04 -7.23
CA ASN A 126 7.33 -8.01 -5.99
C ASN A 126 6.00 -8.72 -6.19
N THR A 127 5.69 -9.70 -5.32
CA THR A 127 4.50 -10.55 -5.38
C THR A 127 4.40 -11.46 -6.61
N MET A 128 5.50 -11.63 -7.35
CA MET A 128 5.60 -12.51 -8.53
C MET A 128 6.60 -13.65 -8.27
N PRO A 129 6.61 -14.70 -9.11
CA PRO A 129 7.68 -15.69 -9.08
C PRO A 129 9.06 -15.00 -9.23
N ASP A 130 10.05 -15.56 -8.56
CA ASP A 130 11.44 -15.04 -8.52
C ASP A 130 11.58 -13.67 -7.84
N GLU A 131 10.70 -13.34 -6.91
CA GLU A 131 10.82 -12.15 -6.08
C GLU A 131 12.18 -12.13 -5.38
N ARG A 132 12.89 -11.02 -5.50
CA ARG A 132 14.24 -10.88 -4.98
C ARG A 132 14.60 -9.45 -4.65
N VAL A 133 15.59 -9.30 -3.78
CA VAL A 133 16.24 -8.04 -3.44
C VAL A 133 17.74 -8.15 -3.75
N ASP A 134 18.36 -7.05 -4.14
CA ASP A 134 19.81 -6.97 -4.27
C ASP A 134 20.46 -7.00 -2.88
N VAL A 135 21.48 -7.84 -2.72
CA VAL A 135 22.15 -8.02 -1.41
C VAL A 135 22.83 -6.73 -0.94
N ALA A 136 23.40 -5.94 -1.85
CA ALA A 136 24.02 -4.67 -1.50
C ALA A 136 22.95 -3.67 -1.01
N ASP A 137 21.80 -3.58 -1.67
CA ASP A 137 20.68 -2.73 -1.24
C ASP A 137 20.14 -3.17 0.13
N TYR A 138 20.06 -4.48 0.37
CA TYR A 138 19.63 -5.02 1.66
C TYR A 138 20.58 -4.63 2.80
N ILE A 139 21.91 -4.78 2.59
CA ILE A 139 22.92 -4.43 3.57
C ILE A 139 22.93 -2.92 3.84
N ASP A 140 22.80 -2.11 2.81
CA ASP A 140 22.77 -0.66 2.97
C ASP A 140 21.53 -0.22 3.76
N MET A 141 20.38 -0.85 3.55
CA MET A 141 19.19 -0.55 4.35
C MET A 141 19.33 -0.94 5.82
N ILE A 142 20.09 -1.99 6.15
CA ILE A 142 20.41 -2.29 7.55
C ILE A 142 21.18 -1.11 8.18
N LYS A 143 22.18 -0.57 7.49
CA LYS A 143 22.94 0.60 7.98
C LYS A 143 22.04 1.83 8.13
N VAL A 144 21.17 2.09 7.16
CA VAL A 144 20.19 3.19 7.21
C VAL A 144 19.30 3.05 8.45
N TYR A 145 18.76 1.86 8.71
CA TYR A 145 17.92 1.64 9.90
C TYR A 145 18.68 1.81 11.22
N MET A 146 19.92 1.35 11.28
CA MET A 146 20.77 1.57 12.45
C MET A 146 20.99 3.05 12.74
N LEU A 147 21.31 3.85 11.71
CA LEU A 147 21.44 5.30 11.85
C LEU A 147 20.15 5.98 12.26
N CYS A 148 19.00 5.55 11.71
CA CYS A 148 17.71 6.06 12.12
C CYS A 148 17.40 5.74 13.59
N MET A 149 17.71 4.54 14.06
CA MET A 149 17.52 4.17 15.46
C MET A 149 18.41 5.01 16.38
N LEU A 150 19.66 5.25 16.01
CA LEU A 150 20.57 6.13 16.78
C LEU A 150 20.08 7.57 16.81
N ASP A 151 19.57 8.08 15.70
CA ASP A 151 19.06 9.47 15.62
C ASP A 151 17.76 9.65 16.44
N VAL A 152 16.86 8.67 16.42
CA VAL A 152 15.57 8.77 17.12
C VAL A 152 15.66 8.39 18.60
N CYS A 153 16.39 7.31 18.91
CA CYS A 153 16.47 6.78 20.29
C CYS A 153 17.64 7.36 21.09
N GLY A 154 18.59 7.98 20.43
CA GLY A 154 19.83 8.39 21.05
C GLY A 154 20.74 7.21 21.39
N VAL A 155 21.96 7.53 21.83
CA VAL A 155 22.89 6.57 22.42
C VAL A 155 22.79 6.78 23.93
N SER A 156 22.42 5.76 24.69
CA SER A 156 22.58 5.83 26.14
C SER A 156 24.08 6.01 26.40
N GLY A 157 24.44 7.20 26.88
CA GLY A 157 25.80 7.45 27.32
C GLY A 157 26.11 6.39 28.39
N GLY A 158 27.14 5.58 28.15
CA GLY A 158 27.69 4.73 29.18
C GLY A 158 28.08 5.65 30.35
N GLY A 159 27.26 5.67 31.39
CA GLY A 159 27.68 6.20 32.65
C GLY A 159 28.91 5.41 33.04
N GLU A 160 30.04 6.07 33.14
CA GLU A 160 31.19 5.49 33.80
C GLU A 160 30.79 5.04 35.19
N PRO A 161 31.31 3.89 35.64
CA PRO A 161 31.01 3.34 36.94
C PRO A 161 31.51 4.24 38.09
#